data_a1d42f58c690a0941d29ef38000f8614
#
_entry.id   a1d42f58c690a0941d29ef38000f8614
#
_cell.length_a   1.000
_cell.length_b   1.000
_cell.length_c   1.000
_cell.angle_alpha   90.00
_cell.angle_beta   90.00
_cell.angle_gamma   90.00
#
_symmetry.space_group_name_H-M   'P 1'
#
loop_
_entity.id
_entity.type
_entity.pdbx_description
1 polymer ?
#
loop_
_entity_poly.entity_id
_entity_poly.type
_entity_poly.pdbx_seq_one_letter_code
_entity_poly.pdbx_strand_id
1 'polypeptide(L)'
;MTPPDRSLDTVAVTAWIDEDPDPTTREELAALLRAHENGDAEATAALADAFSTILRLGAAGLRGRPGAGPGRMNRVVVIRAAAGLAAYLRDKLGAGFAVVIGYDAHHGSDALARDTASVITGAGGRALLFESHCPTPVLAFALRRLGADAAVMATTSRRPPRDGGGCEDRADANGCDDLSSWAVYLGGRVVTGPGRGARIVPPHDAEIAERIAAVGSLDGVPMPDSGWEGLGAEVVEEYTDSAARAARMRAAAPLRVVLAAMRGEGGRICRDALSRVGLDVVVVPEQFDPDPDSPAVVLSAPEESGRLDPALALARQVDADLVIAIGPDAGRCCAAIPDKHVTGGWRRLTGDEVGTVLGEQAAELAAFTGTGILANSIVSSRMLRKIAQAHGLGHRNALTGFKWICRVPGLVFGYEEALGYCVDPAAVRDKDGISAAVRLAVLASVLKQQGRSIADLLDRLAREHGLHATSPLSLRVEDPSLISAAMERLRAGGAPASLAGSPVVDVFDLMDGASDGNGGRLPPADGLIFKTAADDRVVVRPSGTEPKLKCYCEVVVPVAVEDPVEVARRTAADRLDAIRADLRGVLGL
;
A
#
# COMPACT_ATOMS: atom_id res chain seq x y z
N MET A 1 0.39 -12.34 36.02
CA MET A 1 0.65 -11.06 36.70
C MET A 1 -0.45 -10.13 36.23
N THR A 2 -1.34 -9.73 37.14
CA THR A 2 -2.34 -8.69 36.88
C THR A 2 -1.60 -7.41 36.46
N PRO A 3 -1.98 -6.74 35.36
CA PRO A 3 -1.35 -5.46 35.02
C PRO A 3 -1.61 -4.45 36.17
N PRO A 4 -0.66 -3.52 36.40
CA PRO A 4 -0.83 -2.52 37.42
C PRO A 4 -2.11 -1.73 37.15
N ASP A 5 -2.92 -1.60 38.18
CA ASP A 5 -4.11 -0.75 38.25
C ASP A 5 -3.67 0.71 37.94
N ARG A 6 -3.70 1.08 36.66
CA ARG A 6 -3.55 2.48 36.24
C ARG A 6 -4.94 3.09 36.37
N SER A 7 -5.20 3.69 37.55
CA SER A 7 -6.35 4.56 37.71
C SER A 7 -6.42 5.52 36.50
N LEU A 8 -7.59 5.60 35.89
CA LEU A 8 -7.83 6.51 34.75
C LEU A 8 -7.50 7.95 35.19
N ASP A 9 -6.65 8.64 34.44
CA ASP A 9 -6.35 10.06 34.70
C ASP A 9 -7.45 10.95 34.11
N THR A 10 -8.48 11.21 34.90
CA THR A 10 -9.62 12.06 34.51
C THR A 10 -9.22 13.51 34.24
N VAL A 11 -8.12 13.99 34.82
CA VAL A 11 -7.58 15.33 34.53
C VAL A 11 -7.06 15.39 33.08
N ALA A 12 -6.34 14.35 32.68
CA ALA A 12 -5.88 14.26 31.27
C ALA A 12 -7.04 14.13 30.27
N VAL A 13 -8.12 13.40 30.64
CA VAL A 13 -9.34 13.30 29.83
C VAL A 13 -10.00 14.67 29.67
N THR A 14 -10.18 15.41 30.77
CA THR A 14 -10.79 16.75 30.75
C THR A 14 -9.95 17.72 29.91
N ALA A 15 -8.64 17.75 30.11
CA ALA A 15 -7.74 18.60 29.32
C ALA A 15 -7.81 18.28 27.82
N TRP A 16 -7.96 17.00 27.46
CA TRP A 16 -8.16 16.61 26.06
C TRP A 16 -9.47 17.10 25.48
N ILE A 17 -10.58 17.00 26.25
CA ILE A 17 -11.90 17.51 25.87
C ILE A 17 -11.85 19.02 25.60
N ASP A 18 -11.14 19.78 26.44
CA ASP A 18 -11.03 21.24 26.32
C ASP A 18 -10.23 21.66 25.06
N GLU A 19 -9.22 20.85 24.65
CA GLU A 19 -8.40 21.10 23.47
C GLU A 19 -9.04 20.58 22.16
N ASP A 20 -10.04 19.69 22.20
CA ASP A 20 -10.56 19.02 21.02
C ASP A 20 -11.42 19.97 20.16
N PRO A 21 -11.00 20.34 18.93
CA PRO A 21 -11.76 21.21 18.05
C PRO A 21 -12.95 20.52 17.36
N ASP A 22 -13.03 19.16 17.43
CA ASP A 22 -14.15 18.42 16.85
C ASP A 22 -15.29 18.25 17.87
N PRO A 23 -16.46 18.89 17.64
CA PRO A 23 -17.58 18.78 18.57
C PRO A 23 -18.04 17.34 18.79
N THR A 24 -17.88 16.46 17.80
CA THR A 24 -18.32 15.06 17.88
C THR A 24 -17.46 14.25 18.83
N THR A 25 -16.13 14.29 18.67
CA THR A 25 -15.19 13.55 19.55
C THR A 25 -15.13 14.16 20.93
N ARG A 26 -15.29 15.49 21.04
CA ARG A 26 -15.42 16.19 22.32
C ARG A 26 -16.65 15.72 23.10
N GLU A 27 -17.82 15.65 22.45
CA GLU A 27 -19.05 15.21 23.11
C GLU A 27 -19.01 13.72 23.47
N GLU A 28 -18.42 12.88 22.61
CA GLU A 28 -18.16 11.47 22.88
C GLU A 28 -17.37 11.27 24.18
N LEU A 29 -16.20 11.94 24.32
CA LEU A 29 -15.39 11.85 25.54
C LEU A 29 -16.10 12.42 26.77
N ALA A 30 -16.81 13.54 26.63
CA ALA A 30 -17.55 14.14 27.71
C ALA A 30 -18.69 13.21 28.19
N ALA A 31 -19.36 12.49 27.30
CA ALA A 31 -20.37 11.51 27.65
C ALA A 31 -19.75 10.30 28.38
N LEU A 32 -18.64 9.77 27.86
CA LEU A 32 -17.91 8.66 28.49
C LEU A 32 -17.39 9.06 29.90
N LEU A 33 -16.87 10.27 30.05
CA LEU A 33 -16.38 10.77 31.34
C LEU A 33 -17.52 10.86 32.37
N ARG A 34 -18.68 11.43 31.99
CA ARG A 34 -19.86 11.47 32.85
C ARG A 34 -20.36 10.08 33.23
N ALA A 35 -20.37 9.13 32.32
CA ALA A 35 -20.77 7.75 32.58
C ALA A 35 -19.78 7.06 33.54
N HIS A 36 -18.47 7.26 33.36
CA HIS A 36 -17.43 6.78 34.26
C HIS A 36 -17.63 7.33 35.72
N GLU A 37 -17.86 8.63 35.84
CA GLU A 37 -18.12 9.27 37.14
C GLU A 37 -19.36 8.72 37.85
N ASN A 38 -20.35 8.21 37.09
CA ASN A 38 -21.53 7.52 37.61
C ASN A 38 -21.30 6.01 37.87
N GLY A 39 -20.06 5.52 37.72
CA GLY A 39 -19.69 4.14 38.02
C GLY A 39 -19.90 3.14 36.89
N ASP A 40 -20.08 3.60 35.65
CA ASP A 40 -20.20 2.74 34.45
C ASP A 40 -18.85 2.09 34.15
N ALA A 41 -18.80 0.76 34.25
CA ALA A 41 -17.57 -0.03 34.00
C ALA A 41 -17.19 -0.06 32.55
N GLU A 42 -18.15 -0.03 31.62
CA GLU A 42 -17.93 -0.05 30.18
C GLU A 42 -17.35 1.28 29.71
N ALA A 43 -17.90 2.39 30.14
CA ALA A 43 -17.35 3.73 29.90
C ALA A 43 -15.93 3.87 30.48
N THR A 44 -15.68 3.30 31.66
CA THR A 44 -14.33 3.25 32.25
C THR A 44 -13.35 2.50 31.39
N ALA A 45 -13.73 1.33 30.87
CA ALA A 45 -12.90 0.53 29.98
C ALA A 45 -12.64 1.24 28.63
N ALA A 46 -13.66 1.89 28.05
CA ALA A 46 -13.54 2.65 26.81
C ALA A 46 -12.57 3.85 26.94
N LEU A 47 -12.67 4.62 28.05
CA LEU A 47 -11.72 5.70 28.34
C LEU A 47 -10.31 5.17 28.59
N ALA A 48 -10.17 4.09 29.36
CA ALA A 48 -8.87 3.46 29.59
C ALA A 48 -8.21 3.00 28.29
N ASP A 49 -8.98 2.42 27.35
CA ASP A 49 -8.49 2.03 26.05
C ASP A 49 -8.07 3.26 25.20
N ALA A 50 -8.89 4.30 25.11
CA ALA A 50 -8.61 5.52 24.35
C ALA A 50 -7.37 6.29 24.86
N PHE A 51 -7.06 6.19 26.16
CA PHE A 51 -5.93 6.87 26.80
C PHE A 51 -4.75 5.93 27.15
N SER A 52 -4.86 4.62 26.87
CA SER A 52 -3.80 3.65 27.17
C SER A 52 -2.51 3.89 26.37
N THR A 53 -2.64 4.46 25.19
CA THR A 53 -1.54 4.70 24.23
C THR A 53 -1.67 6.09 23.61
N ILE A 54 -0.56 6.56 23.03
CA ILE A 54 -0.54 7.75 22.18
C ILE A 54 -0.13 7.29 20.79
N LEU A 55 -0.88 7.69 19.75
CA LEU A 55 -0.50 7.40 18.37
C LEU A 55 0.85 8.04 18.05
N ARG A 56 1.77 7.23 17.54
CA ARG A 56 3.12 7.67 17.18
C ARG A 56 3.33 7.61 15.67
N LEU A 57 3.99 8.63 15.15
CA LEU A 57 4.43 8.63 13.77
C LEU A 57 5.56 7.61 13.58
N GLY A 58 5.41 6.77 12.58
CA GLY A 58 6.46 5.86 12.13
C GLY A 58 6.65 5.94 10.62
N ALA A 59 7.45 5.06 10.07
CA ALA A 59 7.72 5.00 8.62
C ALA A 59 6.47 4.69 7.75
N ALA A 60 5.33 4.34 8.37
CA ALA A 60 4.04 4.19 7.70
C ALA A 60 3.17 5.46 7.79
N GLY A 61 3.65 6.51 8.45
CA GLY A 61 2.86 7.68 8.86
C GLY A 61 2.20 7.46 10.22
N LEU A 62 1.24 8.31 10.59
CA LEU A 62 0.29 8.02 11.66
C LEU A 62 -0.78 7.07 11.12
N ARG A 63 -1.12 6.06 11.90
CA ARG A 63 -2.21 5.13 11.57
C ARG A 63 -2.92 4.73 12.86
N GLY A 64 -4.24 4.78 12.85
CA GLY A 64 -5.04 4.39 13.99
C GLY A 64 -6.52 4.36 13.67
N ARG A 65 -7.30 3.72 14.54
CA ARG A 65 -8.76 3.77 14.46
C ARG A 65 -9.23 5.22 14.64
N PRO A 66 -10.23 5.70 13.88
CA PRO A 66 -10.83 6.99 14.13
C PRO A 66 -11.55 6.99 15.47
N GLY A 67 -11.59 8.13 16.17
CA GLY A 67 -12.29 8.29 17.43
C GLY A 67 -11.61 9.28 18.37
N ALA A 68 -12.18 9.41 19.54
CA ALA A 68 -11.75 10.36 20.54
C ALA A 68 -10.55 9.85 21.37
N GLY A 69 -9.69 10.75 21.82
CA GLY A 69 -8.54 10.45 22.68
C GLY A 69 -7.21 10.26 21.97
N PRO A 70 -6.08 10.23 22.71
CA PRO A 70 -4.72 10.22 22.18
C PRO A 70 -4.33 8.92 21.47
N GLY A 71 -4.99 7.81 21.76
CA GLY A 71 -4.78 6.51 21.12
C GLY A 71 -5.55 6.32 19.81
N ARG A 72 -6.31 7.32 19.39
CA ARG A 72 -7.18 7.30 18.21
C ARG A 72 -6.76 8.36 17.20
N MET A 73 -7.15 8.18 15.93
CA MET A 73 -6.98 9.19 14.89
C MET A 73 -8.10 10.22 14.99
N ASN A 74 -7.74 11.49 15.23
CA ASN A 74 -8.65 12.61 15.35
C ASN A 74 -7.94 13.94 15.03
N ARG A 75 -8.68 15.05 15.06
CA ARG A 75 -8.15 16.37 14.71
C ARG A 75 -7.01 16.82 15.64
N VAL A 76 -7.11 16.57 16.96
CA VAL A 76 -6.04 16.91 17.94
C VAL A 76 -4.73 16.23 17.57
N VAL A 77 -4.78 14.92 17.29
CA VAL A 77 -3.60 14.15 16.90
C VAL A 77 -2.99 14.66 15.60
N VAL A 78 -3.83 15.00 14.61
CA VAL A 78 -3.35 15.51 13.30
C VAL A 78 -2.78 16.92 13.43
N ILE A 79 -3.39 17.82 14.21
CA ILE A 79 -2.86 19.15 14.49
C ILE A 79 -1.48 19.07 15.15
N ARG A 80 -1.30 18.21 16.16
CA ARG A 80 0.00 17.95 16.78
C ARG A 80 1.01 17.41 15.77
N ALA A 81 0.59 16.47 14.92
CA ALA A 81 1.43 15.90 13.87
C ALA A 81 1.88 16.93 12.85
N ALA A 82 0.96 17.79 12.40
CA ALA A 82 1.25 18.89 11.48
C ALA A 82 2.21 19.92 12.10
N ALA A 83 2.01 20.26 13.39
CA ALA A 83 2.90 21.16 14.13
C ALA A 83 4.32 20.58 14.25
N GLY A 84 4.45 19.30 14.56
CA GLY A 84 5.73 18.60 14.62
C GLY A 84 6.43 18.53 13.25
N LEU A 85 5.68 18.25 12.17
CA LEU A 85 6.21 18.30 10.81
C LEU A 85 6.66 19.70 10.42
N ALA A 86 5.87 20.73 10.74
CA ALA A 86 6.21 22.13 10.48
C ALA A 86 7.50 22.54 11.22
N ALA A 87 7.63 22.16 12.50
CA ALA A 87 8.84 22.39 13.29
C ALA A 87 10.06 21.71 12.65
N TYR A 88 9.92 20.44 12.27
CA TYR A 88 10.98 19.70 11.58
C TYR A 88 11.42 20.38 10.26
N LEU A 89 10.46 20.80 9.42
CA LEU A 89 10.77 21.46 8.15
C LEU A 89 11.42 22.85 8.38
N ARG A 90 10.95 23.60 9.35
CA ARG A 90 11.52 24.91 9.71
C ARG A 90 12.95 24.77 10.25
N ASP A 91 13.24 23.76 11.05
CA ASP A 91 14.61 23.48 11.54
C ASP A 91 15.57 23.17 10.40
N LYS A 92 15.10 22.43 9.37
CA LYS A 92 15.93 22.03 8.21
C LYS A 92 16.07 23.12 7.15
N LEU A 93 15.06 23.94 6.92
CA LEU A 93 14.93 24.79 5.74
C LEU A 93 14.71 26.29 6.06
N GLY A 94 14.37 26.62 7.30
CA GLY A 94 13.88 27.97 7.65
C GLY A 94 12.41 28.17 7.29
N ALA A 95 11.96 29.42 7.26
CA ALA A 95 10.61 29.79 6.83
C ALA A 95 10.42 29.61 5.31
N GLY A 96 9.16 29.53 4.86
CA GLY A 96 8.81 29.43 3.44
C GLY A 96 8.98 28.03 2.85
N PHE A 97 9.08 26.98 3.69
CA PHE A 97 8.97 25.60 3.24
C PHE A 97 7.58 25.34 2.66
N ALA A 98 7.47 24.46 1.66
CA ALA A 98 6.23 24.15 0.96
C ALA A 98 5.74 22.72 1.24
N VAL A 99 4.45 22.57 1.54
CA VAL A 99 3.82 21.28 1.80
C VAL A 99 2.59 21.11 0.93
N VAL A 100 2.57 20.06 0.11
CA VAL A 100 1.37 19.64 -0.63
C VAL A 100 0.49 18.81 0.28
N ILE A 101 -0.81 19.08 0.30
CA ILE A 101 -1.76 18.42 1.19
C ILE A 101 -2.92 17.89 0.35
N GLY A 102 -3.14 16.59 0.43
CA GLY A 102 -4.26 15.89 -0.21
C GLY A 102 -5.07 15.09 0.78
N TYR A 103 -6.27 14.72 0.37
CA TYR A 103 -7.20 13.94 1.15
C TYR A 103 -8.07 13.07 0.23
N ASP A 104 -8.64 11.99 0.78
CA ASP A 104 -9.58 11.12 0.07
C ASP A 104 -11.04 11.52 0.31
N ALA A 105 -12.00 10.85 -0.36
CA ALA A 105 -13.43 11.16 -0.25
C ALA A 105 -14.08 10.71 1.06
N HIS A 106 -13.37 10.04 1.96
CA HIS A 106 -13.98 9.59 3.22
C HIS A 106 -14.34 10.77 4.12
N HIS A 107 -15.43 10.60 4.89
CA HIS A 107 -15.91 11.61 5.83
C HIS A 107 -14.83 12.05 6.82
N GLY A 108 -14.60 13.36 6.92
CA GLY A 108 -13.64 13.97 7.83
C GLY A 108 -12.20 14.06 7.31
N SER A 109 -11.86 13.45 6.18
CA SER A 109 -10.52 13.56 5.59
C SER A 109 -10.18 15.00 5.19
N ASP A 110 -11.16 15.74 4.68
CA ASP A 110 -11.05 17.16 4.33
C ASP A 110 -10.77 18.03 5.56
N ALA A 111 -11.39 17.72 6.71
CA ALA A 111 -11.14 18.43 7.96
C ALA A 111 -9.70 18.23 8.43
N LEU A 112 -9.19 16.99 8.41
CA LEU A 112 -7.79 16.69 8.75
C LEU A 112 -6.80 17.38 7.80
N ALA A 113 -7.14 17.47 6.52
CA ALA A 113 -6.32 18.17 5.53
C ALA A 113 -6.32 19.70 5.76
N ARG A 114 -7.46 20.30 6.07
CA ARG A 114 -7.58 21.74 6.40
C ARG A 114 -6.83 22.08 7.69
N ASP A 115 -6.93 21.27 8.74
CA ASP A 115 -6.15 21.44 9.97
C ASP A 115 -4.65 21.41 9.66
N THR A 116 -4.21 20.46 8.84
CA THR A 116 -2.82 20.40 8.39
C THR A 116 -2.41 21.67 7.64
N ALA A 117 -3.24 22.17 6.72
CA ALA A 117 -2.95 23.38 5.96
C ALA A 117 -2.89 24.62 6.85
N SER A 118 -3.81 24.73 7.79
CA SER A 118 -3.86 25.81 8.79
C SER A 118 -2.58 25.85 9.62
N VAL A 119 -2.17 24.72 10.19
CA VAL A 119 -0.94 24.61 11.00
C VAL A 119 0.31 24.94 10.19
N ILE A 120 0.44 24.39 8.97
CA ILE A 120 1.59 24.69 8.08
C ILE A 120 1.65 26.17 7.76
N THR A 121 0.52 26.81 7.44
CA THR A 121 0.43 28.24 7.17
C THR A 121 0.80 29.06 8.40
N GLY A 122 0.24 28.73 9.57
CA GLY A 122 0.52 29.40 10.84
C GLY A 122 1.99 29.29 11.28
N ALA A 123 2.68 28.21 10.88
CA ALA A 123 4.11 28.03 11.13
C ALA A 123 5.02 28.79 10.15
N GLY A 124 4.46 29.56 9.20
CA GLY A 124 5.21 30.31 8.18
C GLY A 124 5.64 29.47 6.97
N GLY A 125 5.02 28.31 6.76
CA GLY A 125 5.14 27.49 5.56
C GLY A 125 4.11 27.88 4.49
N ARG A 126 4.33 27.43 3.24
CA ARG A 126 3.36 27.48 2.15
C ARG A 126 2.60 26.16 2.12
N ALA A 127 1.33 26.18 2.49
CA ALA A 127 0.45 25.03 2.35
C ALA A 127 -0.21 25.08 0.95
N LEU A 128 -0.12 23.97 0.22
CA LEU A 128 -0.70 23.75 -1.11
C LEU A 128 -1.76 22.66 -0.96
N LEU A 129 -3.02 23.06 -0.75
CA LEU A 129 -4.12 22.14 -0.45
C LEU A 129 -4.92 21.81 -1.70
N PHE A 130 -5.11 20.54 -2.02
CA PHE A 130 -6.05 20.14 -3.07
C PHE A 130 -7.47 20.64 -2.75
N GLU A 131 -8.12 21.27 -3.72
CA GLU A 131 -9.49 21.80 -3.59
C GLU A 131 -10.55 20.69 -3.56
N SER A 132 -10.21 19.53 -4.11
CA SER A 132 -11.04 18.32 -4.09
C SER A 132 -10.20 17.11 -3.66
N HIS A 133 -10.87 16.06 -3.25
CA HIS A 133 -10.21 14.78 -2.93
C HIS A 133 -9.37 14.27 -4.11
N CYS A 134 -8.27 13.61 -3.81
CA CYS A 134 -7.35 13.09 -4.81
C CYS A 134 -6.73 11.75 -4.38
N PRO A 135 -6.40 10.85 -5.32
CA PRO A 135 -5.71 9.61 -5.00
C PRO A 135 -4.23 9.85 -4.66
N THR A 136 -3.66 8.95 -3.86
CA THR A 136 -2.27 9.01 -3.39
C THR A 136 -1.23 9.23 -4.51
N PRO A 137 -1.31 8.58 -5.71
CA PRO A 137 -0.34 8.84 -6.78
C PRO A 137 -0.34 10.28 -7.30
N VAL A 138 -1.50 10.95 -7.31
CA VAL A 138 -1.62 12.37 -7.71
C VAL A 138 -0.88 13.26 -6.70
N LEU A 139 -1.03 13.02 -5.40
CA LEU A 139 -0.29 13.74 -4.37
C LEU A 139 1.22 13.55 -4.52
N ALA A 140 1.68 12.30 -4.70
CA ALA A 140 3.11 12.00 -4.87
C ALA A 140 3.69 12.63 -6.14
N PHE A 141 2.91 12.71 -7.22
CA PHE A 141 3.24 13.45 -8.42
C PHE A 141 3.35 14.96 -8.14
N ALA A 142 2.34 15.57 -7.49
CA ALA A 142 2.29 17.00 -7.18
C ALA A 142 3.50 17.45 -6.34
N LEU A 143 3.90 16.67 -5.32
CA LEU A 143 5.10 16.92 -4.53
C LEU A 143 6.34 17.16 -5.41
N ARG A 144 6.53 16.30 -6.40
CA ARG A 144 7.70 16.35 -7.29
C ARG A 144 7.55 17.43 -8.36
N ARG A 145 6.36 17.54 -8.95
CA ARG A 145 6.03 18.49 -10.01
C ARG A 145 6.14 19.95 -9.55
N LEU A 146 5.68 20.23 -8.33
CA LEU A 146 5.72 21.57 -7.73
C LEU A 146 7.02 21.84 -6.97
N GLY A 147 7.91 20.87 -6.84
CA GLY A 147 9.16 21.02 -6.10
C GLY A 147 8.96 21.31 -4.62
N ALA A 148 7.86 20.84 -4.03
CA ALA A 148 7.57 21.06 -2.63
C ALA A 148 8.50 20.24 -1.71
N ASP A 149 8.57 20.60 -0.43
CA ASP A 149 9.49 20.04 0.55
C ASP A 149 8.94 18.82 1.26
N ALA A 150 7.63 18.78 1.39
CA ALA A 150 6.90 17.63 1.91
C ALA A 150 5.53 17.51 1.23
N ALA A 151 4.92 16.33 1.36
CA ALA A 151 3.50 16.14 1.09
C ALA A 151 2.86 15.31 2.19
N VAL A 152 1.58 15.55 2.41
CA VAL A 152 0.76 14.86 3.40
C VAL A 152 -0.50 14.34 2.73
N MET A 153 -0.77 13.06 2.91
CA MET A 153 -2.03 12.42 2.53
C MET A 153 -2.84 12.11 3.78
N ALA A 154 -3.96 12.78 3.94
CA ALA A 154 -4.91 12.54 5.02
C ALA A 154 -6.05 11.64 4.53
N THR A 155 -6.24 10.51 5.21
CA THR A 155 -7.33 9.57 4.91
C THR A 155 -8.02 9.18 6.21
N THR A 156 -9.33 9.04 6.20
CA THR A 156 -10.09 8.50 7.33
C THR A 156 -11.05 7.43 6.88
N SER A 157 -11.40 6.54 7.79
CA SER A 157 -12.43 5.52 7.56
C SER A 157 -13.69 5.79 8.41
N ARG A 158 -13.83 7.01 8.94
CA ARG A 158 -14.96 7.37 9.82
C ARG A 158 -16.27 7.27 9.06
N ARG A 159 -17.19 6.45 9.57
CA ARG A 159 -18.59 6.39 9.12
C ARG A 159 -19.44 7.35 9.93
N PRO A 160 -20.44 8.00 9.30
CA PRO A 160 -21.41 8.77 10.07
C PRO A 160 -22.16 7.86 11.04
N PRO A 161 -22.56 8.37 12.23
CA PRO A 161 -23.46 7.65 13.12
C PRO A 161 -24.74 7.30 12.36
N ARG A 162 -25.13 6.04 12.32
CA ARG A 162 -26.47 5.66 11.85
C ARG A 162 -27.43 5.82 13.01
N ASP A 163 -28.56 6.47 12.77
CA ASP A 163 -29.64 6.59 13.74
C ASP A 163 -29.95 5.21 14.36
N GLY A 164 -29.66 5.03 15.67
CA GLY A 164 -30.14 3.94 16.50
C GLY A 164 -29.25 2.71 16.71
N GLY A 165 -27.95 2.72 16.34
CA GLY A 165 -27.06 1.59 16.65
C GLY A 165 -25.64 2.04 17.00
N GLY A 166 -25.13 1.64 18.14
CA GLY A 166 -23.75 1.85 18.55
C GLY A 166 -22.75 1.14 17.62
N CYS A 167 -21.51 1.55 17.67
CA CYS A 167 -20.38 1.01 16.86
C CYS A 167 -20.12 -0.49 17.08
N GLU A 168 -20.74 -1.09 18.11
CA GLU A 168 -20.49 -2.44 18.59
C GLU A 168 -21.18 -3.56 17.79
N ASP A 169 -22.30 -3.27 17.11
CA ASP A 169 -23.10 -4.30 16.42
C ASP A 169 -22.53 -4.75 15.06
N ARG A 170 -21.30 -4.34 14.69
CA ARG A 170 -20.66 -4.67 13.40
C ARG A 170 -19.18 -5.03 13.51
N ALA A 171 -18.84 -5.88 14.42
CA ALA A 171 -17.73 -6.78 14.19
C ALA A 171 -18.19 -7.78 13.11
N ASP A 172 -18.09 -7.35 11.85
CA ASP A 172 -18.16 -8.32 10.75
C ASP A 172 -17.18 -9.43 11.09
N ALA A 173 -17.60 -10.68 10.89
CA ALA A 173 -16.80 -11.88 11.17
C ALA A 173 -15.39 -11.88 10.52
N ASN A 174 -15.04 -10.84 9.77
CA ASN A 174 -13.77 -10.60 9.10
C ASN A 174 -12.90 -9.48 9.73
N GLY A 175 -13.31 -8.86 10.87
CA GLY A 175 -12.47 -7.97 11.67
C GLY A 175 -11.70 -6.91 10.85
N CYS A 176 -12.34 -6.20 9.96
CA CYS A 176 -11.73 -5.11 9.23
C CYS A 176 -11.74 -3.88 10.14
N ASP A 177 -10.57 -3.58 10.70
CA ASP A 177 -10.40 -2.39 11.51
C ASP A 177 -10.45 -1.16 10.62
N ASP A 178 -11.39 -0.26 10.86
CA ASP A 178 -11.43 1.08 10.26
C ASP A 178 -10.14 1.81 10.66
N LEU A 179 -9.24 2.05 9.72
CA LEU A 179 -7.96 2.68 9.96
C LEU A 179 -7.83 3.99 9.18
N SER A 180 -7.77 5.08 9.91
CA SER A 180 -7.37 6.37 9.37
C SER A 180 -5.85 6.48 9.27
N SER A 181 -5.36 7.31 8.35
CA SER A 181 -3.93 7.47 8.09
C SER A 181 -3.58 8.93 7.78
N TRP A 182 -2.42 9.35 8.23
CA TRP A 182 -1.80 10.62 7.89
C TRP A 182 -0.36 10.33 7.44
N ALA A 183 -0.16 10.22 6.11
CA ALA A 183 1.07 9.75 5.51
C ALA A 183 1.93 10.91 5.01
N VAL A 184 3.25 10.86 5.29
CA VAL A 184 4.21 11.92 4.97
C VAL A 184 5.19 11.47 3.89
N TYR A 185 5.44 12.37 2.94
CA TYR A 185 6.46 12.27 1.89
C TYR A 185 7.42 13.44 2.01
N LEU A 186 8.69 13.27 1.65
CA LEU A 186 9.69 14.32 1.73
C LEU A 186 10.27 14.68 0.35
N GLY A 187 10.33 15.97 0.09
CA GLY A 187 10.82 16.56 -1.15
C GLY A 187 12.32 16.77 -1.20
N GLY A 188 12.79 17.34 -2.29
CA GLY A 188 14.20 17.37 -2.65
C GLY A 188 15.08 18.36 -1.90
N ARG A 189 14.53 19.31 -1.15
CA ARG A 189 15.33 20.18 -0.25
C ARG A 189 15.60 19.50 1.10
N VAL A 190 14.73 18.53 1.50
CA VAL A 190 14.87 17.78 2.76
C VAL A 190 15.64 16.49 2.56
N VAL A 191 15.34 15.76 1.48
CA VAL A 191 15.95 14.46 1.15
C VAL A 191 16.62 14.53 -0.20
N THR A 192 17.91 14.20 -0.24
CA THR A 192 18.69 14.12 -1.48
C THR A 192 18.71 12.71 -2.05
N GLY A 193 19.03 12.59 -3.35
CA GLY A 193 19.19 11.31 -4.01
C GLY A 193 17.88 10.53 -4.24
N PRO A 194 17.94 9.18 -4.20
CA PRO A 194 16.81 8.33 -4.59
C PRO A 194 15.58 8.42 -3.70
N GLY A 195 15.73 8.90 -2.46
CA GLY A 195 14.63 9.09 -1.52
C GLY A 195 13.74 10.31 -1.79
N ARG A 196 14.13 11.18 -2.71
CA ARG A 196 13.41 12.41 -3.05
C ARG A 196 12.02 12.13 -3.58
N GLY A 197 10.99 12.58 -2.87
CA GLY A 197 9.59 12.39 -3.22
C GLY A 197 8.98 11.06 -2.77
N ALA A 198 9.71 10.25 -2.00
CA ALA A 198 9.21 9.02 -1.40
C ALA A 198 8.69 9.24 0.03
N ARG A 199 7.92 8.27 0.54
CA ARG A 199 7.46 8.23 1.94
C ARG A 199 8.64 8.27 2.90
N ILE A 200 8.41 8.79 4.11
CA ILE A 200 9.41 8.85 5.17
C ILE A 200 9.94 7.48 5.57
N VAL A 201 11.19 7.46 6.00
CA VAL A 201 11.88 6.32 6.62
C VAL A 201 12.85 6.84 7.68
N PRO A 202 13.41 5.99 8.55
CA PRO A 202 14.47 6.41 9.45
C PRO A 202 15.63 7.13 8.73
N PRO A 203 16.20 8.21 9.32
CA PRO A 203 15.90 8.75 10.63
C PRO A 203 14.74 9.77 10.65
N HIS A 204 14.20 10.16 9.50
CA HIS A 204 13.24 11.26 9.38
C HIS A 204 11.94 11.05 10.16
N ASP A 205 11.42 9.81 10.18
CA ASP A 205 10.23 9.46 10.96
C ASP A 205 10.44 9.66 12.47
N ALA A 206 11.59 9.24 12.99
CA ALA A 206 11.94 9.45 14.40
C ALA A 206 12.16 10.94 14.72
N GLU A 207 12.88 11.67 13.85
CA GLU A 207 13.11 13.11 14.02
C GLU A 207 11.80 13.92 14.02
N ILE A 208 10.83 13.56 13.18
CA ILE A 208 9.50 14.19 13.17
C ILE A 208 8.70 13.77 14.42
N ALA A 209 8.73 12.49 14.79
CA ALA A 209 8.03 11.99 15.97
C ALA A 209 8.48 12.69 17.27
N GLU A 210 9.78 12.99 17.40
CA GLU A 210 10.30 13.77 18.53
C GLU A 210 9.71 15.18 18.59
N ARG A 211 9.56 15.85 17.42
CA ARG A 211 8.94 17.19 17.37
C ARG A 211 7.45 17.12 17.67
N ILE A 212 6.76 16.07 17.23
CA ILE A 212 5.35 15.84 17.58
C ILE A 212 5.19 15.68 19.10
N ALA A 213 6.07 14.89 19.73
CA ALA A 213 6.03 14.67 21.17
C ALA A 213 6.35 15.96 21.98
N ALA A 214 7.08 16.91 21.38
CA ALA A 214 7.39 18.18 21.98
C ALA A 214 6.26 19.24 21.85
N VAL A 215 5.21 18.97 21.06
CA VAL A 215 4.03 19.84 20.98
C VAL A 215 3.24 19.75 22.28
N GLY A 216 3.14 20.86 22.99
CA GLY A 216 2.36 20.97 24.23
C GLY A 216 0.86 21.12 23.98
N SER A 217 0.24 22.13 24.64
CA SER A 217 -1.14 22.50 24.38
C SER A 217 -1.33 23.04 22.96
N LEU A 218 -2.49 22.75 22.37
CA LEU A 218 -2.88 23.27 21.05
C LEU A 218 -3.08 24.79 21.04
N ASP A 219 -3.33 25.43 22.19
CA ASP A 219 -3.43 26.89 22.31
C ASP A 219 -2.19 27.62 21.79
N GLY A 220 -1.04 26.97 21.83
CA GLY A 220 0.23 27.49 21.31
C GLY A 220 0.45 27.23 19.81
N VAL A 221 -0.44 26.52 19.12
CA VAL A 221 -0.32 26.18 17.70
C VAL A 221 -1.06 27.23 16.86
N PRO A 222 -0.36 28.06 16.08
CA PRO A 222 -1.02 29.04 15.22
C PRO A 222 -1.84 28.35 14.12
N MET A 223 -3.14 28.62 14.06
CA MET A 223 -4.07 28.02 13.11
C MET A 223 -4.94 29.09 12.46
N PRO A 224 -4.45 29.82 11.43
CA PRO A 224 -5.26 30.77 10.68
C PRO A 224 -6.37 30.06 9.90
N ASP A 225 -7.53 30.70 9.75
CA ASP A 225 -8.68 30.16 9.00
C ASP A 225 -8.50 30.17 7.47
N SER A 226 -7.41 30.77 6.97
CA SER A 226 -7.11 30.91 5.55
C SER A 226 -5.62 31.20 5.32
N GLY A 227 -5.21 31.36 4.06
CA GLY A 227 -3.83 31.71 3.69
C GLY A 227 -3.05 30.59 3.01
N TRP A 228 -3.67 29.45 2.80
CA TRP A 228 -3.12 28.39 1.93
C TRP A 228 -3.52 28.60 0.48
N GLU A 229 -2.72 28.02 -0.42
CA GLU A 229 -2.97 28.02 -1.86
C GLU A 229 -3.82 26.80 -2.25
N GLY A 230 -4.87 26.98 -3.07
CA GLY A 230 -5.66 25.89 -3.64
C GLY A 230 -4.93 25.23 -4.81
N LEU A 231 -4.92 23.91 -4.86
CA LEU A 231 -4.51 23.13 -6.04
C LEU A 231 -5.76 22.62 -6.74
N GLY A 232 -6.02 23.17 -7.93
CA GLY A 232 -7.20 22.86 -8.73
C GLY A 232 -7.02 21.62 -9.62
N ALA A 233 -7.93 21.49 -10.58
CA ALA A 233 -7.99 20.35 -11.51
C ALA A 233 -6.75 20.24 -12.43
N GLU A 234 -6.01 21.33 -12.64
CA GLU A 234 -4.84 21.37 -13.53
C GLU A 234 -3.75 20.38 -13.12
N VAL A 235 -3.52 20.19 -11.81
CA VAL A 235 -2.53 19.22 -11.31
C VAL A 235 -2.98 17.80 -11.58
N VAL A 236 -4.29 17.52 -11.48
CA VAL A 236 -4.88 16.21 -11.80
C VAL A 236 -4.75 15.95 -13.31
N GLU A 237 -5.00 16.95 -14.15
CA GLU A 237 -4.84 16.85 -15.60
C GLU A 237 -3.38 16.59 -15.99
N GLU A 238 -2.42 17.33 -15.42
CA GLU A 238 -0.99 17.10 -15.65
C GLU A 238 -0.55 15.69 -15.24
N TYR A 239 -1.08 15.18 -14.12
CA TYR A 239 -0.84 13.80 -13.70
C TYR A 239 -1.46 12.81 -14.69
N THR A 240 -2.70 13.03 -15.14
CA THR A 240 -3.38 12.14 -16.10
C THR A 240 -2.59 12.03 -17.40
N ASP A 241 -2.07 13.17 -17.89
CA ASP A 241 -1.16 13.21 -19.04
C ASP A 241 0.15 12.47 -18.77
N SER A 242 0.70 12.61 -17.56
CA SER A 242 1.93 11.92 -17.16
C SER A 242 1.71 10.41 -17.12
N ALA A 243 0.60 9.94 -16.54
CA ALA A 243 0.24 8.53 -16.49
C ALA A 243 0.02 7.94 -17.90
N ALA A 244 -0.62 8.69 -18.80
CA ALA A 244 -0.76 8.29 -20.21
C ALA A 244 0.62 8.18 -20.91
N ARG A 245 1.52 9.14 -20.68
CA ARG A 245 2.90 9.10 -21.23
C ARG A 245 3.76 7.97 -20.65
N ALA A 246 3.44 7.47 -19.44
CA ALA A 246 4.16 6.34 -18.84
C ALA A 246 4.12 5.08 -19.72
N ALA A 247 3.12 4.92 -20.57
CA ALA A 247 3.05 3.83 -21.55
C ALA A 247 4.14 3.89 -22.63
N ARG A 248 4.75 5.04 -22.84
CA ARG A 248 5.78 5.30 -23.87
C ARG A 248 5.29 5.19 -25.32
N MET A 249 4.04 4.76 -25.56
CA MET A 249 3.40 4.61 -26.87
C MET A 249 1.87 4.64 -26.71
N ARG A 250 1.17 4.72 -27.83
CA ARG A 250 -0.28 4.55 -27.91
C ARG A 250 -0.63 3.08 -28.11
N ALA A 251 -1.90 2.73 -27.89
CA ALA A 251 -2.41 1.40 -28.24
C ALA A 251 -2.15 1.07 -29.71
N ALA A 252 -1.61 -0.12 -29.94
CA ALA A 252 -1.21 -0.58 -31.28
C ALA A 252 -2.33 -1.31 -32.03
N ALA A 253 -3.25 -1.95 -31.27
CA ALA A 253 -4.46 -2.57 -31.80
C ALA A 253 -5.68 -2.14 -30.97
N PRO A 254 -6.89 -2.17 -31.53
CA PRO A 254 -8.11 -2.00 -30.75
C PRO A 254 -8.16 -2.99 -29.58
N LEU A 255 -8.32 -2.47 -28.37
CA LEU A 255 -8.39 -3.27 -27.16
C LEU A 255 -9.48 -2.72 -26.26
N ARG A 256 -10.41 -3.57 -25.83
CA ARG A 256 -11.47 -3.22 -24.90
C ARG A 256 -11.08 -3.62 -23.48
N VAL A 257 -11.08 -2.63 -22.59
CA VAL A 257 -10.73 -2.79 -21.18
C VAL A 257 -11.96 -2.57 -20.33
N VAL A 258 -12.31 -3.53 -19.47
CA VAL A 258 -13.24 -3.31 -18.38
C VAL A 258 -12.49 -2.80 -17.17
N LEU A 259 -12.88 -1.63 -16.65
CA LEU A 259 -12.27 -0.94 -15.53
C LEU A 259 -13.15 -0.96 -14.29
N ALA A 260 -12.66 -1.53 -13.18
CA ALA A 260 -13.24 -1.45 -11.85
C ALA A 260 -12.39 -0.52 -10.96
N ALA A 261 -12.99 0.50 -10.38
CA ALA A 261 -12.30 1.47 -9.53
C ALA A 261 -12.50 1.21 -8.02
N MET A 262 -13.17 0.15 -7.65
CA MET A 262 -13.45 -0.25 -6.25
C MET A 262 -14.05 0.88 -5.41
N ARG A 263 -14.87 1.76 -6.03
CA ARG A 263 -15.46 2.97 -5.43
C ARG A 263 -14.40 3.95 -4.87
N GLY A 264 -13.20 3.92 -5.44
CA GLY A 264 -12.06 4.75 -5.03
C GLY A 264 -11.87 5.97 -5.91
N GLU A 265 -10.88 6.79 -5.52
CA GLU A 265 -10.59 8.11 -6.09
C GLU A 265 -10.04 8.07 -7.52
N GLY A 266 -9.48 6.93 -7.94
CA GLY A 266 -8.74 6.86 -9.20
C GLY A 266 -9.57 6.56 -10.43
N GLY A 267 -10.86 6.26 -10.32
CA GLY A 267 -11.68 5.73 -11.42
C GLY A 267 -11.68 6.61 -12.66
N ARG A 268 -12.06 7.88 -12.50
CA ARG A 268 -12.14 8.85 -13.59
C ARG A 268 -10.77 9.12 -14.21
N ILE A 269 -9.75 9.31 -13.37
CA ILE A 269 -8.38 9.57 -13.80
C ILE A 269 -7.82 8.39 -14.60
N CYS A 270 -8.04 7.16 -14.12
CA CYS A 270 -7.60 5.94 -14.80
C CYS A 270 -8.30 5.75 -16.15
N ARG A 271 -9.63 5.93 -16.21
CA ARG A 271 -10.40 5.89 -17.45
C ARG A 271 -9.84 6.89 -18.47
N ASP A 272 -9.63 8.13 -18.05
CA ASP A 272 -9.19 9.21 -18.93
C ASP A 272 -7.75 8.97 -19.41
N ALA A 273 -6.85 8.48 -18.55
CA ALA A 273 -5.49 8.11 -18.95
C ALA A 273 -5.47 6.95 -19.96
N LEU A 274 -6.29 5.91 -19.76
CA LEU A 274 -6.46 4.79 -20.70
C LEU A 274 -7.05 5.27 -22.04
N SER A 275 -8.05 6.14 -22.01
CA SER A 275 -8.68 6.71 -23.22
C SER A 275 -7.70 7.58 -24.01
N ARG A 276 -6.82 8.35 -23.35
CA ARG A 276 -5.78 9.20 -23.99
C ARG A 276 -4.79 8.39 -24.82
N VAL A 277 -4.52 7.15 -24.42
CA VAL A 277 -3.64 6.26 -25.21
C VAL A 277 -4.39 5.47 -26.29
N GLY A 278 -5.69 5.66 -26.45
CA GLY A 278 -6.50 5.11 -27.55
C GLY A 278 -7.16 3.77 -27.23
N LEU A 279 -7.41 3.46 -25.97
CA LEU A 279 -8.10 2.25 -25.54
C LEU A 279 -9.61 2.48 -25.42
N ASP A 280 -10.41 1.43 -25.67
CA ASP A 280 -11.86 1.40 -25.45
C ASP A 280 -12.12 0.97 -24.00
N VAL A 281 -12.62 1.89 -23.16
CA VAL A 281 -12.77 1.66 -21.73
C VAL A 281 -14.23 1.58 -21.34
N VAL A 282 -14.64 0.43 -20.82
CA VAL A 282 -15.96 0.18 -20.25
C VAL A 282 -15.83 0.11 -18.73
N VAL A 283 -16.52 1.00 -18.02
CA VAL A 283 -16.43 1.06 -16.55
C VAL A 283 -17.48 0.15 -15.91
N VAL A 284 -17.15 -0.38 -14.73
CA VAL A 284 -18.11 -1.09 -13.87
C VAL A 284 -18.91 -0.05 -13.09
N PRO A 285 -20.19 0.24 -13.44
CA PRO A 285 -20.90 1.40 -12.93
C PRO A 285 -21.01 1.43 -11.40
N GLU A 286 -21.31 0.29 -10.78
CA GLU A 286 -21.49 0.15 -9.34
C GLU A 286 -20.19 0.25 -8.51
N GLN A 287 -19.03 0.25 -9.18
CA GLN A 287 -17.72 0.33 -8.55
C GLN A 287 -16.91 1.57 -8.99
N PHE A 288 -17.48 2.48 -9.76
CA PHE A 288 -16.71 3.50 -10.46
C PHE A 288 -16.51 4.80 -9.67
N ASP A 289 -17.59 5.37 -9.17
CA ASP A 289 -17.50 6.63 -8.42
C ASP A 289 -17.19 6.37 -6.94
N PRO A 290 -16.43 7.29 -6.28
CA PRO A 290 -16.22 7.23 -4.84
C PRO A 290 -17.54 7.24 -4.07
N ASP A 291 -17.60 6.40 -3.03
CA ASP A 291 -18.77 6.33 -2.15
C ASP A 291 -18.28 6.10 -0.70
N PRO A 292 -18.17 7.17 0.09
CA PRO A 292 -17.67 7.09 1.47
C PRO A 292 -18.55 6.26 2.40
N ASP A 293 -19.83 6.06 2.03
CA ASP A 293 -20.79 5.30 2.82
C ASP A 293 -20.84 3.82 2.43
N SER A 294 -20.10 3.42 1.40
CA SER A 294 -20.09 2.04 0.92
C SER A 294 -19.42 1.09 1.91
N PRO A 295 -20.10 0.04 2.36
CA PRO A 295 -19.46 -1.02 3.14
C PRO A 295 -18.34 -1.74 2.37
N ALA A 296 -18.36 -1.65 1.02
CA ALA A 296 -17.34 -2.27 0.18
C ALA A 296 -15.99 -1.54 0.22
N VAL A 297 -15.93 -0.27 0.61
CA VAL A 297 -14.67 0.52 0.70
C VAL A 297 -13.76 -0.02 1.79
N VAL A 298 -14.32 -0.52 2.88
CA VAL A 298 -13.56 -1.06 4.04
C VAL A 298 -12.81 -2.35 3.69
N LEU A 299 -13.29 -3.12 2.69
CA LEU A 299 -12.78 -4.45 2.32
C LEU A 299 -12.18 -4.49 0.91
N SER A 300 -11.87 -3.36 0.30
CA SER A 300 -11.62 -3.24 -1.13
C SER A 300 -10.18 -3.46 -1.55
N ALA A 301 -9.56 -4.52 -1.06
CA ALA A 301 -8.37 -5.04 -1.70
C ALA A 301 -8.80 -5.77 -2.99
N PRO A 302 -8.32 -5.36 -4.18
CA PRO A 302 -8.70 -6.02 -5.45
C PRO A 302 -8.36 -7.51 -5.49
N GLU A 303 -7.45 -7.95 -4.63
CA GLU A 303 -7.04 -9.35 -4.48
C GLU A 303 -8.04 -10.22 -3.72
N GLU A 304 -9.02 -9.66 -3.03
CA GLU A 304 -10.00 -10.44 -2.27
C GLU A 304 -10.98 -11.18 -3.17
N SER A 305 -11.44 -12.33 -2.69
CA SER A 305 -12.39 -13.18 -3.43
C SER A 305 -13.70 -12.45 -3.69
N GLY A 306 -14.25 -12.59 -4.89
CA GLY A 306 -15.54 -12.01 -5.28
C GLY A 306 -15.51 -10.53 -5.68
N ARG A 307 -14.41 -9.81 -5.41
CA ARG A 307 -14.32 -8.35 -5.69
C ARG A 307 -14.30 -8.03 -7.18
N LEU A 308 -13.75 -8.92 -7.99
CA LEU A 308 -13.72 -8.79 -9.45
C LEU A 308 -14.96 -9.34 -10.14
N ASP A 309 -15.87 -10.03 -9.45
CA ASP A 309 -16.99 -10.72 -10.08
C ASP A 309 -17.88 -9.79 -10.94
N PRO A 310 -18.23 -8.56 -10.50
CA PRO A 310 -18.95 -7.61 -11.36
C PRO A 310 -18.17 -7.25 -12.63
N ALA A 311 -16.85 -7.02 -12.52
CA ALA A 311 -16.00 -6.69 -13.65
C ALA A 311 -15.86 -7.88 -14.62
N LEU A 312 -15.71 -9.10 -14.11
CA LEU A 312 -15.66 -10.31 -14.92
C LEU A 312 -17.00 -10.62 -15.60
N ALA A 313 -18.13 -10.35 -14.94
CA ALA A 313 -19.45 -10.47 -15.53
C ALA A 313 -19.63 -9.48 -16.69
N LEU A 314 -19.28 -8.20 -16.48
CA LEU A 314 -19.34 -7.18 -17.50
C LEU A 314 -18.39 -7.50 -18.67
N ALA A 315 -17.18 -7.99 -18.38
CA ALA A 315 -16.19 -8.34 -19.39
C ALA A 315 -16.71 -9.40 -20.39
N ARG A 316 -17.47 -10.39 -19.89
CA ARG A 316 -18.13 -11.40 -20.76
C ARG A 316 -19.25 -10.78 -21.61
N GLN A 317 -20.00 -9.81 -21.05
CA GLN A 317 -21.13 -9.18 -21.77
C GLN A 317 -20.66 -8.29 -22.93
N VAL A 318 -19.52 -7.60 -22.74
CA VAL A 318 -19.01 -6.65 -23.72
C VAL A 318 -17.88 -7.22 -24.60
N ASP A 319 -17.56 -8.50 -24.46
CA ASP A 319 -16.45 -9.16 -25.16
C ASP A 319 -15.13 -8.41 -24.97
N ALA A 320 -14.75 -8.23 -23.70
CA ALA A 320 -13.54 -7.48 -23.35
C ALA A 320 -12.27 -8.31 -23.57
N ASP A 321 -11.17 -7.62 -23.83
CA ASP A 321 -9.84 -8.20 -23.98
C ASP A 321 -9.07 -8.27 -22.64
N LEU A 322 -9.39 -7.35 -21.72
CA LEU A 322 -8.67 -7.19 -20.47
C LEU A 322 -9.60 -6.63 -19.38
N VAL A 323 -9.47 -7.14 -18.17
CA VAL A 323 -10.07 -6.52 -16.98
C VAL A 323 -8.95 -5.89 -16.16
N ILE A 324 -9.15 -4.64 -15.74
CA ILE A 324 -8.28 -3.92 -14.82
C ILE A 324 -9.11 -3.49 -13.61
N ALA A 325 -8.55 -3.68 -12.42
CA ALA A 325 -9.09 -3.11 -11.20
C ALA A 325 -8.02 -2.32 -10.47
N ILE A 326 -8.35 -1.11 -10.03
CA ILE A 326 -7.47 -0.28 -9.21
C ILE A 326 -7.99 -0.22 -7.78
N GLY A 327 -7.07 -0.20 -6.80
CA GLY A 327 -7.44 -0.04 -5.40
C GLY A 327 -8.07 1.32 -5.12
N PRO A 328 -8.78 1.50 -3.99
CA PRO A 328 -9.46 2.75 -3.66
C PRO A 328 -8.54 3.97 -3.62
N ASP A 329 -7.31 3.80 -3.10
CA ASP A 329 -6.24 4.83 -3.10
C ASP A 329 -5.54 4.99 -4.46
N ALA A 330 -6.00 4.24 -5.49
CA ALA A 330 -5.40 4.11 -6.82
C ALA A 330 -3.90 3.69 -6.82
N GLY A 331 -3.37 3.24 -5.70
CA GLY A 331 -1.98 2.78 -5.62
C GLY A 331 -1.79 1.36 -6.17
N ARG A 332 -2.82 0.52 -6.18
CA ARG A 332 -2.76 -0.89 -6.61
C ARG A 332 -3.45 -1.09 -7.95
N CYS A 333 -2.92 -2.05 -8.74
CA CYS A 333 -3.49 -2.48 -10.01
C CYS A 333 -3.58 -4.00 -10.06
N CYS A 334 -4.79 -4.53 -10.20
CA CYS A 334 -5.08 -5.93 -10.46
C CYS A 334 -5.52 -6.10 -11.90
N ALA A 335 -5.26 -7.25 -12.49
CA ALA A 335 -5.72 -7.57 -13.84
C ALA A 335 -6.26 -8.99 -13.94
N ALA A 336 -7.20 -9.19 -14.88
CA ALA A 336 -7.61 -10.52 -15.33
C ALA A 336 -7.62 -10.57 -16.87
N ILE A 337 -7.29 -11.75 -17.37
CA ILE A 337 -7.16 -12.03 -18.80
C ILE A 337 -8.07 -13.19 -19.18
N PRO A 338 -8.51 -13.28 -20.46
CA PRO A 338 -9.20 -14.45 -20.97
C PRO A 338 -8.34 -15.72 -20.79
N ASP A 339 -8.95 -16.79 -20.28
CA ASP A 339 -8.30 -18.08 -20.12
C ASP A 339 -9.31 -19.22 -20.30
N LYS A 340 -9.18 -19.96 -21.39
CA LYS A 340 -10.07 -21.09 -21.75
C LYS A 340 -9.97 -22.29 -20.81
N HIS A 341 -8.93 -22.35 -19.99
CA HIS A 341 -8.68 -23.46 -19.05
C HIS A 341 -9.32 -23.23 -17.67
N VAL A 342 -9.85 -22.03 -17.43
CA VAL A 342 -10.50 -21.66 -16.17
C VAL A 342 -12.00 -21.60 -16.34
N THR A 343 -12.74 -22.17 -15.36
CA THR A 343 -14.20 -22.04 -15.30
C THR A 343 -14.59 -20.56 -15.32
N GLY A 344 -15.50 -20.20 -16.24
CA GLY A 344 -15.91 -18.80 -16.44
C GLY A 344 -15.04 -18.02 -17.44
N GLY A 345 -13.98 -18.63 -18.00
CA GLY A 345 -13.24 -18.11 -19.14
C GLY A 345 -12.29 -16.94 -18.83
N TRP A 346 -12.08 -16.61 -17.55
CA TRP A 346 -11.22 -15.52 -17.12
C TRP A 346 -10.29 -15.96 -15.97
N ARG A 347 -9.02 -15.58 -16.03
CA ARG A 347 -8.02 -15.81 -15.00
C ARG A 347 -7.50 -14.49 -14.44
N ARG A 348 -7.58 -14.33 -13.13
CA ARG A 348 -6.92 -13.22 -12.44
C ARG A 348 -5.41 -13.48 -12.42
N LEU A 349 -4.63 -12.45 -12.73
CA LEU A 349 -3.19 -12.46 -12.59
C LEU A 349 -2.80 -12.20 -11.13
N THR A 350 -1.77 -12.89 -10.65
CA THR A 350 -1.16 -12.58 -9.37
C THR A 350 -0.36 -11.27 -9.47
N GLY A 351 -0.06 -10.64 -8.32
CA GLY A 351 0.77 -9.45 -8.32
C GLY A 351 2.17 -9.70 -8.88
N ASP A 352 2.71 -10.89 -8.68
CA ASP A 352 3.99 -11.31 -9.26
C ASP A 352 3.91 -11.52 -10.78
N GLU A 353 2.81 -12.05 -11.31
CA GLU A 353 2.62 -12.17 -12.76
C GLU A 353 2.51 -10.80 -13.44
N VAL A 354 1.73 -9.87 -12.88
CA VAL A 354 1.67 -8.49 -13.38
C VAL A 354 3.03 -7.80 -13.24
N GLY A 355 3.73 -8.00 -12.10
CA GLY A 355 5.07 -7.49 -11.87
C GLY A 355 6.10 -8.05 -12.86
N THR A 356 5.97 -9.31 -13.24
CA THR A 356 6.79 -9.99 -14.25
C THR A 356 6.56 -9.36 -15.64
N VAL A 357 5.30 -9.21 -16.05
CA VAL A 357 4.92 -8.64 -17.36
C VAL A 357 5.38 -7.19 -17.50
N LEU A 358 5.13 -6.36 -16.49
CA LEU A 358 5.57 -4.96 -16.47
C LEU A 358 7.09 -4.84 -16.33
N GLY A 359 7.72 -5.76 -15.60
CA GLY A 359 9.16 -5.84 -15.42
C GLY A 359 9.88 -6.18 -16.71
N GLU A 360 9.38 -7.12 -17.49
CA GLU A 360 9.90 -7.46 -18.83
C GLU A 360 9.81 -6.26 -19.76
N GLN A 361 8.65 -5.60 -19.86
CA GLN A 361 8.51 -4.38 -20.65
C GLN A 361 9.48 -3.28 -20.20
N ALA A 362 9.63 -3.10 -18.89
CA ALA A 362 10.57 -2.09 -18.38
C ALA A 362 12.02 -2.44 -18.70
N ALA A 363 12.37 -3.73 -18.68
CA ALA A 363 13.70 -4.21 -19.05
C ALA A 363 13.97 -4.00 -20.55
N GLU A 364 13.03 -4.36 -21.42
CA GLU A 364 13.12 -4.09 -22.85
C GLU A 364 13.38 -2.59 -23.13
N LEU A 365 12.60 -1.70 -22.49
CA LEU A 365 12.75 -0.25 -22.65
C LEU A 365 14.10 0.26 -22.10
N ALA A 366 14.56 -0.26 -20.97
CA ALA A 366 15.82 0.17 -20.35
C ALA A 366 17.05 -0.37 -21.10
N ALA A 367 16.94 -1.52 -21.75
CA ALA A 367 18.02 -2.11 -22.55
C ALA A 367 18.49 -1.18 -23.68
N PHE A 368 17.61 -0.34 -24.25
CA PHE A 368 17.99 0.67 -25.25
C PHE A 368 18.96 1.72 -24.71
N THR A 369 18.92 2.00 -23.41
CA THR A 369 19.84 2.93 -22.75
C THR A 369 21.05 2.25 -22.12
N GLY A 370 21.02 0.92 -22.00
CA GLY A 370 22.05 0.08 -21.39
C GLY A 370 22.20 0.28 -19.89
N THR A 371 21.27 1.00 -19.24
CA THR A 371 21.34 1.31 -17.81
C THR A 371 19.97 1.23 -17.14
N GLY A 372 19.94 0.79 -15.90
CA GLY A 372 18.72 0.76 -15.08
C GLY A 372 18.74 -0.37 -14.07
N ILE A 373 17.97 -0.18 -13.01
CA ILE A 373 17.80 -1.18 -11.95
C ILE A 373 16.32 -1.54 -11.87
N LEU A 374 16.03 -2.83 -11.93
CA LEU A 374 14.73 -3.39 -11.56
C LEU A 374 14.76 -3.76 -10.08
N ALA A 375 13.70 -3.45 -9.35
CA ALA A 375 13.65 -3.78 -7.93
C ALA A 375 12.30 -4.39 -7.54
N ASN A 376 12.33 -5.31 -6.59
CA ASN A 376 11.10 -5.81 -5.97
C ASN A 376 11.29 -6.07 -4.48
N SER A 377 10.17 -6.28 -3.79
CA SER A 377 10.23 -6.65 -2.39
C SER A 377 10.90 -8.02 -2.22
N ILE A 378 11.58 -8.21 -1.10
CA ILE A 378 12.26 -9.48 -0.79
C ILE A 378 11.30 -10.68 -0.71
N VAL A 379 10.01 -10.42 -0.56
CA VAL A 379 8.96 -11.46 -0.51
C VAL A 379 8.32 -11.74 -1.88
N SER A 380 8.51 -10.85 -2.87
CA SER A 380 8.01 -11.01 -4.25
C SER A 380 8.83 -12.03 -5.03
N SER A 381 8.34 -12.42 -6.21
CA SER A 381 8.98 -13.46 -7.04
C SER A 381 10.41 -13.10 -7.46
N ARG A 382 11.27 -14.10 -7.52
CA ARG A 382 12.65 -14.01 -8.04
C ARG A 382 12.71 -13.91 -9.57
N MET A 383 11.59 -14.03 -10.28
CA MET A 383 11.52 -13.91 -11.74
C MET A 383 12.08 -12.57 -12.23
N LEU A 384 11.80 -11.44 -11.54
CA LEU A 384 12.30 -10.12 -11.94
C LEU A 384 13.84 -10.06 -12.01
N ARG A 385 14.52 -10.79 -11.12
CA ARG A 385 15.99 -10.92 -11.15
C ARG A 385 16.47 -11.64 -12.42
N LYS A 386 15.74 -12.68 -12.84
CA LYS A 386 16.07 -13.42 -14.07
C LYS A 386 15.91 -12.53 -15.31
N ILE A 387 14.81 -11.78 -15.36
CA ILE A 387 14.54 -10.78 -16.41
C ILE A 387 15.67 -9.73 -16.46
N ALA A 388 16.00 -9.13 -15.33
CA ALA A 388 17.08 -8.13 -15.29
C ALA A 388 18.41 -8.69 -15.83
N GLN A 389 18.77 -9.91 -15.42
CA GLN A 389 19.99 -10.59 -15.88
C GLN A 389 19.96 -10.85 -17.39
N ALA A 390 18.82 -11.30 -17.95
CA ALA A 390 18.67 -11.57 -19.37
C ALA A 390 18.85 -10.31 -20.24
N HIS A 391 18.43 -9.15 -19.72
CA HIS A 391 18.56 -7.85 -20.39
C HIS A 391 19.85 -7.09 -20.02
N GLY A 392 20.76 -7.68 -19.24
CA GLY A 392 22.01 -7.03 -18.82
C GLY A 392 21.83 -5.86 -17.85
N LEU A 393 20.68 -5.82 -17.14
CA LEU A 393 20.33 -4.77 -16.20
C LEU A 393 20.64 -5.19 -14.75
N GLY A 394 20.74 -4.19 -13.87
CA GLY A 394 20.86 -4.44 -12.44
C GLY A 394 19.52 -4.88 -11.82
N HIS A 395 19.62 -5.68 -10.75
CA HIS A 395 18.47 -6.05 -9.91
C HIS A 395 18.78 -5.78 -8.44
N ARG A 396 17.77 -5.33 -7.67
CA ARG A 396 17.85 -5.14 -6.22
C ARG A 396 16.62 -5.70 -5.52
N ASN A 397 16.85 -6.45 -4.44
CA ASN A 397 15.82 -6.70 -3.44
C ASN A 397 15.69 -5.47 -2.54
N ALA A 398 14.47 -5.18 -2.11
CA ALA A 398 14.17 -4.18 -1.10
C ALA A 398 13.35 -4.80 0.04
N LEU A 399 13.32 -4.19 1.20
CA LEU A 399 12.30 -4.52 2.20
C LEU A 399 10.91 -4.21 1.65
N THR A 400 9.88 -4.82 2.24
CA THR A 400 8.49 -4.54 1.86
C THR A 400 8.11 -3.08 2.10
N GLY A 401 7.43 -2.50 1.13
CA GLY A 401 6.98 -1.10 1.11
C GLY A 401 7.71 -0.23 0.10
N PHE A 402 6.93 0.53 -0.66
CA PHE A 402 7.46 1.45 -1.67
C PHE A 402 8.40 2.51 -1.11
N LYS A 403 8.29 2.81 0.18
CA LYS A 403 9.27 3.62 0.91
C LYS A 403 10.70 3.11 0.78
N TRP A 404 10.89 1.79 0.55
CA TRP A 404 12.20 1.16 0.34
C TRP A 404 12.49 0.96 -1.15
N ILE A 405 11.55 0.42 -1.92
CA ILE A 405 11.70 0.14 -3.35
C ILE A 405 12.04 1.42 -4.12
N CYS A 406 11.30 2.52 -3.87
CA CYS A 406 11.53 3.78 -4.54
C CYS A 406 12.82 4.50 -4.15
N ARG A 407 13.57 3.98 -3.16
CA ARG A 407 14.89 4.49 -2.76
C ARG A 407 16.06 3.77 -3.45
N VAL A 408 15.77 2.76 -4.27
CA VAL A 408 16.81 2.08 -5.03
C VAL A 408 17.43 3.05 -6.05
N PRO A 409 18.76 3.26 -5.99
CA PRO A 409 19.44 4.12 -6.97
C PRO A 409 19.32 3.55 -8.38
N GLY A 410 19.04 4.40 -9.37
CA GLY A 410 18.90 3.98 -10.77
C GLY A 410 17.63 3.17 -11.07
N LEU A 411 16.64 3.19 -10.18
CA LEU A 411 15.36 2.51 -10.35
C LEU A 411 14.67 2.94 -11.65
N VAL A 412 14.33 1.97 -12.50
CA VAL A 412 13.49 2.17 -13.69
C VAL A 412 12.13 1.49 -13.56
N PHE A 413 12.04 0.46 -12.72
CA PHE A 413 10.81 -0.25 -12.38
C PHE A 413 10.93 -0.90 -11.01
N GLY A 414 9.84 -0.86 -10.25
CA GLY A 414 9.76 -1.56 -8.97
C GLY A 414 8.37 -2.08 -8.66
N TYR A 415 8.27 -3.23 -7.96
CA TYR A 415 6.97 -3.78 -7.60
C TYR A 415 6.95 -4.54 -6.28
N GLU A 416 5.77 -4.72 -5.73
CA GLU A 416 5.40 -5.63 -4.65
C GLU A 416 4.32 -6.60 -5.11
N GLU A 417 4.38 -7.85 -4.65
CA GLU A 417 3.39 -8.90 -4.89
C GLU A 417 1.96 -8.51 -4.48
N ALA A 418 1.83 -7.55 -3.57
CA ALA A 418 0.55 -6.99 -3.12
C ALA A 418 -0.01 -5.95 -4.12
N LEU A 419 0.13 -6.20 -5.44
CA LEU A 419 -0.43 -5.41 -6.55
C LEU A 419 0.09 -3.96 -6.65
N GLY A 420 1.21 -3.63 -6.04
CA GLY A 420 1.84 -2.32 -6.13
C GLY A 420 2.94 -2.28 -7.19
N TYR A 421 2.94 -1.25 -8.05
CA TYR A 421 3.92 -1.08 -9.12
C TYR A 421 4.33 0.40 -9.22
N CYS A 422 5.63 0.65 -9.35
CA CYS A 422 6.22 1.95 -9.69
C CYS A 422 6.81 1.83 -11.09
N VAL A 423 6.06 2.26 -12.10
CA VAL A 423 6.43 2.12 -13.50
C VAL A 423 7.11 3.36 -14.07
N ASP A 424 6.95 4.52 -13.44
CA ASP A 424 7.62 5.77 -13.77
C ASP A 424 8.14 6.47 -12.50
N PRO A 425 9.28 6.01 -11.94
CA PRO A 425 9.84 6.60 -10.73
C PRO A 425 10.31 8.05 -10.92
N ALA A 426 10.37 8.56 -12.14
CA ALA A 426 10.64 9.96 -12.41
C ALA A 426 9.43 10.85 -12.08
N ALA A 427 8.22 10.37 -12.30
CA ALA A 427 6.98 11.07 -12.01
C ALA A 427 6.48 10.81 -10.58
N VAL A 428 6.37 9.53 -10.19
CA VAL A 428 5.80 9.10 -8.89
C VAL A 428 6.78 8.19 -8.17
N ARG A 429 7.15 8.54 -6.92
CA ARG A 429 8.02 7.73 -6.06
C ARG A 429 7.22 6.95 -5.00
N ASP A 430 6.17 6.30 -5.46
CA ASP A 430 5.34 5.35 -4.70
C ASP A 430 4.75 4.34 -5.69
N LYS A 431 3.90 3.42 -5.19
CA LYS A 431 3.03 2.60 -6.02
C LYS A 431 2.04 3.48 -6.76
N ASP A 432 1.84 3.20 -8.04
CA ASP A 432 0.93 3.93 -8.91
C ASP A 432 0.15 2.96 -9.79
N GLY A 433 -1.06 2.65 -9.35
CA GLY A 433 -1.93 1.69 -10.03
C GLY A 433 -2.46 2.22 -11.36
N ILE A 434 -2.59 3.54 -11.51
CA ILE A 434 -3.11 4.17 -12.73
C ILE A 434 -2.08 4.06 -13.87
N SER A 435 -0.84 4.48 -13.62
CA SER A 435 0.21 4.37 -14.64
C SER A 435 0.56 2.91 -14.96
N ALA A 436 0.47 2.02 -13.96
CA ALA A 436 0.62 0.58 -14.16
C ALA A 436 -0.49 0.00 -15.04
N ALA A 437 -1.76 0.40 -14.81
CA ALA A 437 -2.90 0.01 -15.63
C ALA A 437 -2.72 0.43 -17.10
N VAL A 438 -2.31 1.68 -17.32
CA VAL A 438 -2.06 2.21 -18.67
C VAL A 438 -0.95 1.42 -19.37
N ARG A 439 0.18 1.17 -18.69
CA ARG A 439 1.28 0.38 -19.27
C ARG A 439 0.88 -1.03 -19.61
N LEU A 440 0.16 -1.71 -18.72
CA LEU A 440 -0.29 -3.09 -18.91
C LEU A 440 -1.26 -3.18 -20.09
N ALA A 441 -2.23 -2.26 -20.19
CA ALA A 441 -3.23 -2.28 -21.26
C ALA A 441 -2.62 -1.95 -22.63
N VAL A 442 -1.69 -0.99 -22.69
CA VAL A 442 -0.95 -0.70 -23.95
C VAL A 442 -0.10 -1.89 -24.36
N LEU A 443 0.60 -2.55 -23.42
CA LEU A 443 1.34 -3.78 -23.72
C LEU A 443 0.42 -4.88 -24.26
N ALA A 444 -0.75 -5.07 -23.65
CA ALA A 444 -1.74 -6.04 -24.13
C ALA A 444 -2.16 -5.74 -25.58
N SER A 445 -2.36 -4.44 -25.93
CA SER A 445 -2.71 -4.05 -27.30
C SER A 445 -1.57 -4.30 -28.30
N VAL A 446 -0.32 -4.12 -27.89
CA VAL A 446 0.86 -4.45 -28.71
C VAL A 446 0.94 -5.95 -28.96
N LEU A 447 0.79 -6.76 -27.91
CA LEU A 447 0.77 -8.21 -28.02
C LEU A 447 -0.38 -8.69 -28.94
N LYS A 448 -1.57 -8.11 -28.80
CA LYS A 448 -2.74 -8.41 -29.65
C LYS A 448 -2.44 -8.10 -31.13
N GLN A 449 -1.78 -6.98 -31.44
CA GLN A 449 -1.35 -6.64 -32.80
C GLN A 449 -0.40 -7.71 -33.38
N GLN A 450 0.41 -8.33 -32.52
CA GLN A 450 1.33 -9.40 -32.89
C GLN A 450 0.67 -10.79 -32.94
N GLY A 451 -0.64 -10.90 -32.72
CA GLY A 451 -1.36 -12.17 -32.60
C GLY A 451 -1.02 -12.95 -31.32
N ARG A 452 -0.57 -12.26 -30.27
CA ARG A 452 -0.15 -12.79 -28.98
C ARG A 452 -0.99 -12.22 -27.85
N SER A 453 -0.85 -12.79 -26.67
CA SER A 453 -1.53 -12.38 -25.45
C SER A 453 -0.54 -12.20 -24.27
N ILE A 454 -1.02 -11.65 -23.15
CA ILE A 454 -0.25 -11.63 -21.89
C ILE A 454 0.06 -13.06 -21.43
N ALA A 455 -0.85 -14.02 -21.63
CA ALA A 455 -0.59 -15.43 -21.32
C ALA A 455 0.61 -15.98 -22.13
N ASP A 456 0.68 -15.69 -23.44
CA ASP A 456 1.80 -16.11 -24.27
C ASP A 456 3.14 -15.47 -23.84
N LEU A 457 3.11 -14.24 -23.35
CA LEU A 457 4.29 -13.59 -22.78
C LEU A 457 4.75 -14.29 -21.49
N LEU A 458 3.83 -14.59 -20.58
CA LEU A 458 4.13 -15.33 -19.36
C LEU A 458 4.66 -16.75 -19.65
N ASP A 459 4.09 -17.42 -20.66
CA ASP A 459 4.54 -18.75 -21.10
C ASP A 459 5.95 -18.72 -21.70
N ARG A 460 6.26 -17.67 -22.49
CA ARG A 460 7.61 -17.46 -23.00
C ARG A 460 8.62 -17.31 -21.86
N LEU A 461 8.32 -16.42 -20.90
CA LEU A 461 9.21 -16.18 -19.75
C LEU A 461 9.37 -17.42 -18.87
N ALA A 462 8.30 -18.22 -18.70
CA ALA A 462 8.38 -19.50 -17.99
C ALA A 462 9.29 -20.51 -18.70
N ARG A 463 9.31 -20.55 -20.04
CA ARG A 463 10.23 -21.41 -20.80
C ARG A 463 11.68 -20.93 -20.73
N GLU A 464 11.89 -19.62 -20.76
CA GLU A 464 13.24 -19.03 -20.74
C GLU A 464 13.89 -19.11 -19.35
N HIS A 465 13.11 -19.00 -18.27
CA HIS A 465 13.63 -18.79 -16.93
C HIS A 465 13.14 -19.82 -15.88
N GLY A 466 12.25 -20.74 -16.27
CA GLY A 466 11.47 -21.57 -15.37
C GLY A 466 10.18 -20.88 -14.92
N LEU A 467 9.15 -21.67 -14.61
CA LEU A 467 7.90 -21.16 -14.03
C LEU A 467 8.13 -20.80 -12.57
N HIS A 468 8.13 -19.53 -12.25
CA HIS A 468 8.13 -19.01 -10.88
C HIS A 468 6.68 -18.83 -10.44
N ALA A 469 6.18 -19.74 -9.62
CA ALA A 469 4.83 -19.68 -9.09
C ALA A 469 4.85 -19.27 -7.62
N THR A 470 3.97 -18.35 -7.26
CA THR A 470 3.88 -17.81 -5.90
C THR A 470 2.49 -18.01 -5.32
N SER A 471 2.42 -18.23 -4.01
CA SER A 471 1.15 -18.30 -3.27
C SER A 471 1.36 -17.81 -1.84
N PRO A 472 0.55 -16.87 -1.34
CA PRO A 472 0.61 -16.47 0.06
C PRO A 472 -0.16 -17.45 0.95
N LEU A 473 0.30 -17.58 2.21
CA LEU A 473 -0.49 -18.09 3.32
C LEU A 473 -0.57 -17.00 4.38
N SER A 474 -1.77 -16.54 4.70
CA SER A 474 -2.00 -15.55 5.76
C SER A 474 -2.75 -16.22 6.90
N LEU A 475 -2.17 -16.17 8.08
CA LEU A 475 -2.76 -16.69 9.31
C LEU A 475 -3.13 -15.51 10.20
N ARG A 476 -4.42 -15.31 10.42
CA ARG A 476 -4.93 -14.28 11.31
C ARG A 476 -5.02 -14.86 12.72
N VAL A 477 -4.66 -14.07 13.72
CA VAL A 477 -4.76 -14.44 15.13
C VAL A 477 -5.58 -13.38 15.88
N GLU A 478 -6.29 -13.82 16.91
CA GLU A 478 -7.00 -12.91 17.82
C GLU A 478 -6.01 -12.24 18.80
N ASP A 479 -5.03 -13.00 19.29
CA ASP A 479 -3.97 -12.51 20.16
C ASP A 479 -2.66 -12.31 19.40
N PRO A 480 -2.18 -11.06 19.20
CA PRO A 480 -0.92 -10.77 18.52
C PRO A 480 0.32 -11.43 19.18
N SER A 481 0.26 -11.78 20.48
CA SER A 481 1.36 -12.46 21.17
C SER A 481 1.66 -13.84 20.58
N LEU A 482 0.66 -14.50 19.97
CA LEU A 482 0.83 -15.78 19.29
C LEU A 482 1.76 -15.66 18.08
N ILE A 483 1.77 -14.52 17.40
CA ILE A 483 2.70 -14.26 16.28
C ILE A 483 4.13 -14.19 16.79
N SER A 484 4.37 -13.43 17.85
CA SER A 484 5.71 -13.32 18.46
C SER A 484 6.21 -14.69 18.93
N ALA A 485 5.36 -15.45 19.62
CA ALA A 485 5.69 -16.79 20.09
C ALA A 485 5.99 -17.77 18.92
N ALA A 486 5.24 -17.67 17.80
CA ALA A 486 5.51 -18.48 16.61
C ALA A 486 6.86 -18.11 15.97
N MET A 487 7.19 -16.83 15.85
CA MET A 487 8.48 -16.37 15.32
C MET A 487 9.65 -16.79 16.22
N GLU A 488 9.50 -16.70 17.54
CA GLU A 488 10.50 -17.16 18.50
C GLU A 488 10.74 -18.68 18.40
N ARG A 489 9.67 -19.48 18.29
CA ARG A 489 9.81 -20.94 18.09
C ARG A 489 10.57 -21.27 16.82
N LEU A 490 10.26 -20.59 15.71
CA LEU A 490 10.96 -20.82 14.44
C LEU A 490 12.45 -20.49 14.55
N ARG A 491 12.83 -19.45 15.31
CA ARG A 491 14.22 -19.05 15.56
C ARG A 491 14.95 -20.01 16.49
N ALA A 492 14.27 -20.56 17.50
CA ALA A 492 14.85 -21.45 18.49
C ALA A 492 15.07 -22.92 18.01
N GLY A 493 15.08 -23.14 16.70
CA GLY A 493 15.28 -24.47 16.10
C GLY A 493 14.00 -25.18 15.67
N GLY A 494 12.85 -24.50 15.73
CA GLY A 494 11.56 -24.98 15.21
C GLY A 494 11.37 -24.77 13.69
N ALA A 495 12.45 -24.46 12.96
CA ALA A 495 12.39 -24.40 11.50
C ALA A 495 12.04 -25.78 10.91
N PRO A 496 11.20 -25.84 9.85
CA PRO A 496 10.84 -27.11 9.23
C PRO A 496 12.09 -27.80 8.65
N ALA A 497 12.24 -29.10 8.90
CA ALA A 497 13.33 -29.88 8.31
C ALA A 497 13.18 -30.07 6.80
N SER A 498 11.93 -30.09 6.32
CA SER A 498 11.56 -30.18 4.90
C SER A 498 10.27 -29.41 4.61
N LEU A 499 10.08 -29.01 3.35
CA LEU A 499 8.85 -28.42 2.83
C LEU A 499 8.50 -29.12 1.51
N ALA A 500 7.26 -29.56 1.36
CA ALA A 500 6.78 -30.40 0.24
C ALA A 500 7.72 -31.59 -0.03
N GLY A 501 8.24 -32.23 1.03
CA GLY A 501 9.17 -33.35 0.94
C GLY A 501 10.61 -32.99 0.55
N SER A 502 10.92 -31.70 0.24
CA SER A 502 12.29 -31.26 -0.07
C SER A 502 12.98 -30.74 1.20
N PRO A 503 14.23 -31.19 1.52
CA PRO A 503 14.96 -30.72 2.70
C PRO A 503 15.17 -29.20 2.69
N VAL A 504 14.99 -28.54 3.82
CA VAL A 504 15.40 -27.15 4.02
C VAL A 504 16.91 -27.11 4.18
N VAL A 505 17.59 -26.41 3.28
CA VAL A 505 19.06 -26.33 3.21
C VAL A 505 19.61 -25.01 3.74
N ASP A 506 18.81 -23.95 3.71
CA ASP A 506 19.20 -22.61 4.20
C ASP A 506 18.09 -21.99 5.02
N VAL A 507 18.46 -21.37 6.14
CA VAL A 507 17.57 -20.55 6.98
C VAL A 507 18.27 -19.21 7.24
N PHE A 508 17.59 -18.11 6.85
CA PHE A 508 18.12 -16.76 7.05
C PHE A 508 17.17 -15.96 7.94
N ASP A 509 17.70 -15.35 8.98
CA ASP A 509 16.97 -14.36 9.77
C ASP A 509 17.18 -12.96 9.18
N LEU A 510 16.10 -12.28 8.83
CA LEU A 510 16.16 -10.91 8.33
C LEU A 510 16.59 -9.90 9.41
N MET A 511 16.53 -10.28 10.69
CA MET A 511 17.10 -9.48 11.80
C MET A 511 18.61 -9.31 11.68
N ASP A 512 19.32 -10.29 11.08
CA ASP A 512 20.75 -10.20 10.80
C ASP A 512 21.08 -9.33 9.59
N GLY A 513 20.03 -8.81 8.91
CA GLY A 513 20.13 -8.07 7.65
C GLY A 513 20.34 -8.99 6.45
N ALA A 514 19.54 -8.86 5.42
CA ALA A 514 19.64 -9.64 4.19
C ALA A 514 20.48 -8.92 3.11
N SER A 515 20.96 -9.68 2.12
CA SER A 515 21.59 -9.11 0.92
C SER A 515 20.53 -8.43 0.03
N ASP A 516 20.87 -7.25 -0.49
CA ASP A 516 20.06 -6.58 -1.51
C ASP A 516 20.20 -7.22 -2.92
N GLY A 517 21.04 -8.25 -3.02
CA GLY A 517 21.32 -8.96 -4.27
C GLY A 517 22.41 -8.35 -5.15
N ASN A 518 23.05 -7.25 -4.71
CA ASN A 518 24.10 -6.56 -5.47
C ASN A 518 25.23 -6.01 -4.56
N GLY A 519 25.57 -6.77 -3.52
CA GLY A 519 26.69 -6.46 -2.60
C GLY A 519 26.35 -5.51 -1.45
N GLY A 520 25.13 -4.97 -1.38
CA GLY A 520 24.61 -4.19 -0.24
C GLY A 520 23.84 -5.06 0.75
N ARG A 521 23.54 -4.49 1.92
CA ARG A 521 22.69 -5.12 2.94
C ARG A 521 21.41 -4.32 3.16
N LEU A 522 20.31 -5.03 3.31
CA LEU A 522 19.04 -4.46 3.74
C LEU A 522 19.07 -4.18 5.24
N PRO A 523 18.34 -3.16 5.72
CA PRO A 523 18.16 -2.96 7.16
C PRO A 523 17.56 -4.21 7.82
N PRO A 524 17.81 -4.44 9.12
CA PRO A 524 17.16 -5.50 9.89
C PRO A 524 15.64 -5.40 9.80
N ALA A 525 14.99 -6.54 9.67
CA ALA A 525 13.52 -6.65 9.63
C ALA A 525 13.07 -7.96 10.26
N ASP A 526 11.92 -7.98 10.91
CA ASP A 526 11.39 -9.21 11.49
C ASP A 526 10.88 -10.14 10.39
N GLY A 527 11.53 -11.29 10.23
CA GLY A 527 11.19 -12.30 9.24
C GLY A 527 12.26 -13.37 9.08
N LEU A 528 11.82 -14.53 8.59
CA LEU A 528 12.67 -15.68 8.31
C LEU A 528 12.52 -16.11 6.86
N ILE A 529 13.59 -16.51 6.21
CA ILE A 529 13.60 -17.07 4.86
C ILE A 529 14.08 -18.52 4.94
N PHE A 530 13.25 -19.44 4.45
CA PHE A 530 13.61 -20.85 4.26
C PHE A 530 13.83 -21.12 2.77
N LYS A 531 14.90 -21.85 2.45
CA LYS A 531 15.16 -22.37 1.11
C LYS A 531 15.30 -23.89 1.15
N THR A 532 14.70 -24.55 0.17
CA THR A 532 14.79 -26.00 0.03
C THR A 532 15.85 -26.42 -1.00
N ALA A 533 16.26 -27.68 -0.97
CA ALA A 533 17.14 -28.27 -1.99
C ALA A 533 16.53 -28.25 -3.41
N ALA A 534 15.19 -28.15 -3.51
CA ALA A 534 14.49 -28.01 -4.79
C ALA A 534 14.33 -26.54 -5.25
N ASP A 535 15.06 -25.61 -4.64
CA ASP A 535 15.02 -24.15 -4.89
C ASP A 535 13.66 -23.51 -4.57
N ASP A 536 12.84 -24.12 -3.69
CA ASP A 536 11.69 -23.43 -3.15
C ASP A 536 12.11 -22.38 -2.13
N ARG A 537 11.34 -21.33 -2.01
CA ARG A 537 11.57 -20.27 -1.04
C ARG A 537 10.29 -19.98 -0.28
N VAL A 538 10.41 -19.91 1.04
CA VAL A 538 9.32 -19.42 1.91
C VAL A 538 9.86 -18.27 2.74
N VAL A 539 9.13 -17.15 2.77
CA VAL A 539 9.42 -16.01 3.66
C VAL A 539 8.29 -15.89 4.66
N VAL A 540 8.61 -16.03 5.94
CA VAL A 540 7.65 -15.91 7.06
C VAL A 540 7.90 -14.60 7.78
N ARG A 541 6.88 -13.76 7.94
CA ARG A 541 7.01 -12.48 8.64
C ARG A 541 5.70 -12.01 9.25
N PRO A 542 5.74 -11.29 10.38
CA PRO A 542 4.59 -10.56 10.89
C PRO A 542 4.11 -9.49 9.91
N SER A 543 2.80 -9.26 9.86
CA SER A 543 2.24 -8.10 9.16
C SER A 543 2.54 -6.84 9.96
N GLY A 544 3.00 -5.78 9.30
CA GLY A 544 3.25 -4.49 9.97
C GLY A 544 1.99 -3.67 10.27
N THR A 545 0.81 -4.12 9.82
CA THR A 545 -0.43 -3.33 9.87
C THR A 545 -1.65 -4.08 10.41
N GLU A 546 -1.55 -5.41 10.55
CA GLU A 546 -2.67 -6.28 10.94
C GLU A 546 -2.17 -7.42 11.83
N PRO A 547 -2.99 -7.99 12.73
CA PRO A 547 -2.63 -9.15 13.54
C PRO A 547 -2.61 -10.43 12.70
N LYS A 548 -1.67 -10.49 11.76
CA LYS A 548 -1.50 -11.60 10.81
C LYS A 548 -0.04 -12.03 10.72
N LEU A 549 0.20 -13.33 10.67
CA LEU A 549 1.46 -13.89 10.21
C LEU A 549 1.34 -14.22 8.72
N LYS A 550 2.24 -13.70 7.91
CA LYS A 550 2.25 -13.90 6.46
C LYS A 550 3.39 -14.81 6.05
N CYS A 551 3.08 -15.84 5.27
CA CYS A 551 4.05 -16.70 4.61
C CYS A 551 3.94 -16.50 3.10
N TYR A 552 5.05 -16.20 2.46
CA TYR A 552 5.16 -16.01 1.01
C TYR A 552 5.91 -17.20 0.44
N CYS A 553 5.19 -18.07 -0.25
CA CYS A 553 5.73 -19.30 -0.82
C CYS A 553 6.01 -19.09 -2.31
N GLU A 554 7.19 -19.48 -2.76
CA GLU A 554 7.58 -19.49 -4.16
C GLU A 554 8.22 -20.83 -4.52
N VAL A 555 7.77 -21.43 -5.61
CA VAL A 555 8.37 -22.61 -6.22
C VAL A 555 8.86 -22.29 -7.64
N VAL A 556 9.93 -22.94 -8.06
CA VAL A 556 10.46 -22.81 -9.41
C VAL A 556 10.38 -24.17 -10.10
N VAL A 557 9.64 -24.23 -11.20
CA VAL A 557 9.47 -25.46 -11.99
C VAL A 557 10.10 -25.25 -13.37
N PRO A 558 11.11 -26.03 -13.75
CA PRO A 558 11.65 -25.99 -15.12
C PRO A 558 10.57 -26.34 -16.15
N VAL A 559 10.58 -25.63 -17.28
CA VAL A 559 9.65 -25.90 -18.39
C VAL A 559 10.48 -26.33 -19.60
N ALA A 560 10.37 -27.58 -20.01
CA ALA A 560 11.02 -28.03 -21.24
C ALA A 560 10.37 -27.39 -22.47
N VAL A 561 11.15 -27.23 -23.55
CA VAL A 561 10.69 -26.55 -24.77
C VAL A 561 9.44 -27.19 -25.35
N GLU A 562 9.34 -28.52 -25.22
CA GLU A 562 8.28 -29.35 -25.82
C GLU A 562 7.09 -29.56 -24.88
N ASP A 563 7.24 -29.25 -23.59
CA ASP A 563 6.18 -29.48 -22.61
C ASP A 563 5.15 -28.34 -22.62
N PRO A 564 3.86 -28.65 -22.47
CA PRO A 564 2.86 -27.64 -22.20
C PRO A 564 3.14 -26.96 -20.86
N VAL A 565 3.17 -25.60 -20.83
CA VAL A 565 3.39 -24.84 -19.59
C VAL A 565 2.35 -25.19 -18.50
N GLU A 566 1.19 -25.63 -18.92
CA GLU A 566 0.08 -26.09 -18.06
C GLU A 566 0.45 -27.27 -17.16
N VAL A 567 1.36 -28.13 -17.60
CA VAL A 567 1.89 -29.23 -16.77
C VAL A 567 2.73 -28.65 -15.63
N ALA A 568 3.62 -27.70 -15.95
CA ALA A 568 4.43 -27.04 -14.94
C ALA A 568 3.57 -26.22 -13.95
N ARG A 569 2.47 -25.58 -14.43
CA ARG A 569 1.52 -24.87 -13.57
C ARG A 569 0.85 -25.80 -12.56
N ARG A 570 0.39 -26.98 -12.99
CA ARG A 570 -0.20 -27.99 -12.08
C ARG A 570 0.83 -28.47 -11.06
N THR A 571 2.02 -28.84 -11.52
CA THR A 571 3.12 -29.27 -10.61
C THR A 571 3.44 -28.18 -9.59
N ALA A 572 3.48 -26.92 -10.01
CA ALA A 572 3.72 -25.80 -9.12
C ALA A 572 2.57 -25.60 -8.11
N ALA A 573 1.33 -25.72 -8.54
CA ALA A 573 0.16 -25.61 -7.66
C ALA A 573 0.16 -26.70 -6.58
N ASP A 574 0.34 -27.97 -6.98
CA ASP A 574 0.40 -29.11 -6.04
C ASP A 574 1.53 -28.93 -5.00
N ARG A 575 2.70 -28.44 -5.45
CA ARG A 575 3.86 -28.20 -4.58
C ARG A 575 3.64 -27.03 -3.63
N LEU A 576 3.01 -25.94 -4.09
CA LEU A 576 2.62 -24.81 -3.24
C LEU A 576 1.59 -25.20 -2.18
N ASP A 577 0.63 -26.07 -2.55
CA ASP A 577 -0.37 -26.58 -1.63
C ASP A 577 0.26 -27.44 -0.54
N ALA A 578 1.21 -28.31 -0.90
CA ALA A 578 1.97 -29.11 0.06
C ALA A 578 2.80 -28.21 1.02
N ILE A 579 3.50 -27.20 0.50
CA ILE A 579 4.25 -26.24 1.34
C ILE A 579 3.32 -25.51 2.31
N ARG A 580 2.13 -25.08 1.85
CA ARG A 580 1.16 -24.41 2.73
C ARG A 580 0.60 -25.33 3.82
N ALA A 581 0.41 -26.61 3.51
CA ALA A 581 -0.01 -27.61 4.48
C ALA A 581 1.07 -27.83 5.56
N ASP A 582 2.33 -28.01 5.14
CA ASP A 582 3.47 -28.16 6.06
C ASP A 582 3.62 -26.94 6.99
N LEU A 583 3.50 -25.73 6.44
CA LEU A 583 3.60 -24.49 7.23
C LEU A 583 2.50 -24.35 8.27
N ARG A 584 1.25 -24.75 7.96
CA ARG A 584 0.17 -24.76 8.97
C ARG A 584 0.52 -25.71 10.13
N GLY A 585 1.08 -26.90 9.82
CA GLY A 585 1.53 -27.84 10.84
C GLY A 585 2.64 -27.30 11.75
N VAL A 586 3.65 -26.66 11.15
CA VAL A 586 4.81 -26.10 11.88
C VAL A 586 4.43 -24.87 12.72
N LEU A 587 3.59 -24.00 12.18
CA LEU A 587 3.21 -22.75 12.85
C LEU A 587 2.24 -22.97 14.01
N GLY A 588 1.38 -23.98 13.94
CA GLY A 588 0.43 -24.31 15.00
C GLY A 588 -0.58 -23.19 15.28
N LEU A 589 -0.95 -22.44 14.24
CA LEU A 589 -1.84 -21.28 14.29
C LEU A 589 -3.13 -21.54 13.50
#